data_4093dc0d44da030742582fdac1b18765
#
_entry.id   4093dc0d44da030742582fdac1b18765
#
_cell.length_a   1.000
_cell.length_b   1.000
_cell.length_c   1.000
_cell.angle_alpha   90.00
_cell.angle_beta   90.00
_cell.angle_gamma   90.00
#
_symmetry.space_group_name_H-M   'P 1'
#
loop_
_entity.id
_entity.type
_entity.pdbx_description
1 polymer ?
#
loop_
_entity_poly.entity_id
_entity_poly.type
_entity_poly.pdbx_seq_one_letter_code
_entity_poly.pdbx_strand_id
1 'polypeptide(L)'
;MEIMKFVADTERSGVRIDRYLADVCPDFSRSYLQKLLKEQMVSVNGKAVRANYKTQTGDEIMLQVPDMQTPDIQPEDIALDILYEDEWLLVVNKPKDMVVHPSAGHMEGTLVNAVMAHCGEHLSGINGVLRPGIVHRIDKDTTGALLICKEDGAHRDLAEQLKEHSIKRRYRAVVQGNLKEDEGTVDAPVGRHPIDRKKMAINHKNGKEPVTHYKVLERFGNATYIECRLETGRTHQIRVHMASLGHPLLGDTVYGSSKNPYHLQGQALHAMILGFRHPATGEYMEFTAPLPEYFEKLLEKLRK
;
A
#
# COMPACT_ATOMS: atom_id res chain seq x y z
N MET A 1 4.09 14.46 26.30
CA MET A 1 5.09 15.13 25.42
C MET A 1 6.46 14.75 25.92
N GLU A 2 7.19 13.97 25.15
CA GLU A 2 8.56 13.53 25.46
C GLU A 2 9.57 14.54 24.91
N ILE A 3 10.62 14.84 25.68
CA ILE A 3 11.69 15.77 25.27
C ILE A 3 13.01 15.00 25.25
N MET A 4 13.59 14.88 24.06
CA MET A 4 14.89 14.26 23.85
C MET A 4 15.94 15.34 23.55
N LYS A 5 17.13 15.24 24.15
CA LYS A 5 18.22 16.20 24.00
C LYS A 5 19.47 15.50 23.49
N PHE A 6 20.13 16.11 22.52
CA PHE A 6 21.36 15.60 21.90
C PHE A 6 22.38 16.75 21.78
N VAL A 7 23.64 16.38 21.79
CA VAL A 7 24.74 17.30 21.44
C VAL A 7 25.43 16.72 20.22
N ALA A 8 25.53 17.51 19.16
CA ALA A 8 26.17 17.06 17.92
C ALA A 8 27.69 16.93 18.11
N ASP A 9 28.21 15.75 17.81
CA ASP A 9 29.63 15.43 17.84
C ASP A 9 30.37 15.88 16.56
N THR A 10 31.68 15.76 16.57
CA THR A 10 32.54 16.16 15.45
C THR A 10 32.33 15.25 14.21
N GLU A 11 32.03 13.97 14.43
CA GLU A 11 31.86 12.98 13.36
C GLU A 11 30.61 13.25 12.52
N ARG A 12 29.59 13.85 13.13
CA ARG A 12 28.30 14.16 12.49
C ARG A 12 28.14 15.64 12.16
N SER A 13 29.22 16.41 12.22
CA SER A 13 29.22 17.82 11.81
C SER A 13 29.01 17.95 10.28
N GLY A 14 28.19 18.91 9.85
CA GLY A 14 27.83 19.13 8.44
C GLY A 14 26.75 18.20 7.88
N VAL A 15 26.25 17.24 8.67
CA VAL A 15 25.15 16.37 8.30
C VAL A 15 23.83 17.15 8.40
N ARG A 16 22.90 16.88 7.50
CA ARG A 16 21.55 17.48 7.60
C ARG A 16 20.84 16.97 8.86
N ILE A 17 20.16 17.87 9.58
CA ILE A 17 19.51 17.54 10.83
C ILE A 17 18.45 16.44 10.71
N ASP A 18 17.75 16.33 9.56
CA ASP A 18 16.79 15.27 9.34
C ASP A 18 17.44 13.87 9.18
N ARG A 19 18.73 13.81 8.80
CA ARG A 19 19.52 12.58 8.80
C ARG A 19 20.12 12.30 10.17
N TYR A 20 20.72 13.33 10.76
CA TYR A 20 21.27 13.23 12.11
C TYR A 20 20.25 12.64 13.09
N LEU A 21 19.03 13.21 13.13
CA LEU A 21 17.99 12.71 14.01
C LEU A 21 17.55 11.29 13.67
N ALA A 22 17.50 10.89 12.38
CA ALA A 22 17.17 9.52 12.02
C ALA A 22 18.23 8.50 12.49
N ASP A 23 19.49 8.93 12.57
CA ASP A 23 20.59 8.07 13.05
C ASP A 23 20.59 7.93 14.57
N VAL A 24 20.27 9.00 15.31
CA VAL A 24 20.28 9.00 16.80
C VAL A 24 18.92 8.60 17.41
N CYS A 25 17.87 8.56 16.62
CA CYS A 25 16.53 8.14 17.02
C CYS A 25 15.98 7.06 16.08
N PRO A 26 16.50 5.83 16.13
CA PRO A 26 16.15 4.75 15.17
C PRO A 26 14.68 4.34 15.25
N ASP A 27 13.99 4.64 16.36
CA ASP A 27 12.57 4.36 16.55
C ASP A 27 11.66 5.27 15.71
N PHE A 28 12.18 6.40 15.21
CA PHE A 28 11.42 7.34 14.40
C PHE A 28 11.79 7.27 12.93
N SER A 29 10.78 7.17 12.07
CA SER A 29 11.03 7.27 10.64
C SER A 29 11.51 8.69 10.26
N ARG A 30 12.40 8.78 9.28
CA ARG A 30 12.88 10.08 8.77
C ARG A 30 11.74 10.99 8.31
N SER A 31 10.66 10.43 7.76
CA SER A 31 9.48 11.20 7.35
C SER A 31 8.76 11.82 8.54
N TYR A 32 8.69 11.11 9.66
CA TYR A 32 8.12 11.64 10.91
C TYR A 32 8.98 12.76 11.47
N LEU A 33 10.30 12.58 11.52
CA LEU A 33 11.24 13.61 11.97
C LEU A 33 11.18 14.89 11.11
N GLN A 34 11.01 14.74 9.78
CA GLN A 34 10.78 15.89 8.90
C GLN A 34 9.45 16.59 9.17
N LYS A 35 8.41 15.86 9.59
CA LYS A 35 7.14 16.45 10.02
C LYS A 35 7.36 17.27 11.30
N LEU A 36 8.04 16.71 12.29
CA LEU A 36 8.35 17.43 13.56
C LEU A 36 9.20 18.68 13.30
N LEU A 37 10.17 18.62 12.40
CA LEU A 37 10.96 19.81 11.99
C LEU A 37 10.07 20.88 11.34
N LYS A 38 9.11 20.49 10.52
CA LYS A 38 8.15 21.43 9.90
C LYS A 38 7.20 22.05 10.92
N GLU A 39 6.83 21.29 11.94
CA GLU A 39 5.96 21.73 13.04
C GLU A 39 6.73 22.48 14.16
N GLN A 40 8.02 22.79 13.92
CA GLN A 40 8.91 23.50 14.84
C GLN A 40 9.13 22.79 16.19
N MET A 41 8.94 21.47 16.22
CA MET A 41 9.17 20.62 17.40
C MET A 41 10.66 20.24 17.56
N VAL A 42 11.54 20.76 16.70
CA VAL A 42 12.99 20.58 16.79
C VAL A 42 13.66 21.95 16.86
N SER A 43 14.49 22.15 17.87
CA SER A 43 15.32 23.32 17.99
C SER A 43 16.80 22.96 18.08
N VAL A 44 17.65 23.88 17.61
CA VAL A 44 19.10 23.84 17.76
C VAL A 44 19.52 25.13 18.46
N ASN A 45 20.25 25.00 19.56
CA ASN A 45 20.68 26.15 20.37
C ASN A 45 19.49 27.07 20.72
N GLY A 46 18.33 26.47 21.06
CA GLY A 46 17.09 27.15 21.40
C GLY A 46 16.32 27.78 20.24
N LYS A 47 16.74 27.60 18.99
CA LYS A 47 16.06 28.14 17.78
C LYS A 47 15.50 27.03 16.91
N ALA A 48 14.26 27.16 16.45
CA ALA A 48 13.65 26.22 15.50
C ALA A 48 14.41 26.24 14.15
N VAL A 49 14.64 25.06 13.61
CA VAL A 49 15.42 24.87 12.37
C VAL A 49 14.63 24.12 11.30
N ARG A 50 15.04 24.26 10.04
CA ARG A 50 14.47 23.51 8.91
C ARG A 50 15.21 22.19 8.69
N ALA A 51 14.59 21.23 8.04
CA ALA A 51 15.14 19.90 7.78
C ALA A 51 16.49 19.87 7.01
N ASN A 52 16.83 20.93 6.33
CA ASN A 52 18.10 21.09 5.61
C ASN A 52 19.21 21.78 6.44
N TYR A 53 18.94 22.13 7.68
CA TYR A 53 19.96 22.66 8.59
C TYR A 53 21.12 21.64 8.66
N LYS A 54 22.37 22.12 8.60
CA LYS A 54 23.58 21.30 8.75
C LYS A 54 24.08 21.45 10.19
N THR A 55 24.14 20.32 10.90
CA THR A 55 24.64 20.28 12.27
C THR A 55 26.08 20.78 12.36
N GLN A 56 26.41 21.43 13.46
CA GLN A 56 27.77 21.86 13.81
C GLN A 56 28.16 21.17 15.11
N THR A 57 29.45 20.90 15.27
CA THR A 57 29.98 20.34 16.53
C THR A 57 29.60 21.23 17.71
N GLY A 58 29.02 20.64 18.74
CA GLY A 58 28.54 21.34 19.92
C GLY A 58 27.13 21.89 19.83
N ASP A 59 26.42 21.70 18.71
CA ASP A 59 25.01 22.08 18.63
C ASP A 59 24.19 21.32 19.67
N GLU A 60 23.45 22.05 20.51
CA GLU A 60 22.46 21.50 21.41
C GLU A 60 21.13 21.34 20.69
N ILE A 61 20.76 20.11 20.42
CA ILE A 61 19.56 19.74 19.66
C ILE A 61 18.50 19.25 20.63
N MET A 62 17.32 19.88 20.61
CA MET A 62 16.15 19.46 21.37
C MET A 62 15.05 19.00 20.43
N LEU A 63 14.61 17.75 20.59
CA LEU A 63 13.48 17.16 19.90
C LEU A 63 12.31 17.00 20.87
N GLN A 64 11.22 17.67 20.57
CA GLN A 64 9.96 17.52 21.29
C GLN A 64 9.09 16.53 20.50
N VAL A 65 8.80 15.39 21.11
CA VAL A 65 7.90 14.39 20.55
C VAL A 65 6.53 14.60 21.20
N PRO A 66 5.53 15.10 20.46
CA PRO A 66 4.17 15.18 20.99
C PRO A 66 3.70 13.78 21.40
N ASP A 67 2.92 13.69 22.47
CA ASP A 67 2.18 12.46 22.71
C ASP A 67 1.44 12.14 21.41
N MET A 68 1.66 10.94 20.88
CA MET A 68 0.90 10.51 19.72
C MET A 68 -0.57 10.61 20.12
N GLN A 69 -1.28 11.58 19.56
CA GLN A 69 -2.72 11.43 19.40
C GLN A 69 -2.88 10.30 18.40
N THR A 70 -2.93 9.08 18.93
CA THR A 70 -3.36 7.93 18.16
C THR A 70 -4.76 8.29 17.71
N PRO A 71 -5.02 8.42 16.40
CA PRO A 71 -6.40 8.52 15.97
C PRO A 71 -7.09 7.32 16.60
N ASP A 72 -8.16 7.58 17.34
CA ASP A 72 -8.94 6.56 18.01
C ASP A 72 -9.71 5.79 16.92
N ILE A 73 -9.02 4.79 16.34
CA ILE A 73 -9.64 3.91 15.35
C ILE A 73 -10.46 2.92 16.14
N GLN A 74 -11.77 3.05 15.99
CA GLN A 74 -12.70 2.20 16.68
C GLN A 74 -12.86 0.86 15.93
N PRO A 75 -12.85 -0.27 16.65
CA PRO A 75 -13.28 -1.54 16.09
C PRO A 75 -14.74 -1.45 15.60
N GLU A 76 -15.01 -1.97 14.43
CA GLU A 76 -16.37 -2.03 13.87
C GLU A 76 -16.73 -3.47 13.49
N ASP A 77 -17.90 -3.93 13.89
CA ASP A 77 -18.43 -5.27 13.57
C ASP A 77 -18.88 -5.32 12.10
N ILE A 78 -17.90 -5.40 11.20
CA ILE A 78 -18.10 -5.55 9.77
C ILE A 78 -17.75 -6.99 9.39
N ALA A 79 -18.68 -7.70 8.74
CA ALA A 79 -18.47 -9.07 8.32
C ALA A 79 -17.26 -9.20 7.38
N LEU A 80 -16.35 -10.11 7.69
CA LEU A 80 -15.18 -10.47 6.90
C LEU A 80 -15.45 -11.78 6.15
N ASP A 81 -15.14 -11.80 4.86
CA ASP A 81 -15.05 -13.02 4.06
C ASP A 81 -13.63 -13.60 4.24
N ILE A 82 -13.51 -14.58 5.15
CA ILE A 82 -12.25 -15.15 5.60
C ILE A 82 -11.90 -16.35 4.71
N LEU A 83 -10.76 -16.30 4.02
CA LEU A 83 -10.22 -17.40 3.22
C LEU A 83 -9.38 -18.35 4.06
N TYR A 84 -8.69 -17.83 5.08
CA TYR A 84 -7.87 -18.58 6.01
C TYR A 84 -7.60 -17.78 7.28
N GLU A 85 -7.49 -18.45 8.40
CA GLU A 85 -7.10 -17.87 9.68
C GLU A 85 -6.38 -18.91 10.57
N ASP A 86 -5.34 -18.46 11.25
CA ASP A 86 -4.67 -19.17 12.33
C ASP A 86 -4.21 -18.21 13.45
N GLU A 87 -3.28 -18.63 14.29
CA GLU A 87 -2.73 -17.80 15.38
C GLU A 87 -1.85 -16.65 14.86
N TRP A 88 -1.26 -16.78 13.66
CA TRP A 88 -0.23 -15.89 13.12
C TRP A 88 -0.75 -14.87 12.12
N LEU A 89 -1.73 -15.28 11.35
CA LEU A 89 -2.21 -14.46 10.23
C LEU A 89 -3.68 -14.73 9.87
N LEU A 90 -4.23 -13.82 9.10
CA LEU A 90 -5.57 -13.88 8.54
C LEU A 90 -5.48 -13.52 7.05
N VAL A 91 -6.13 -14.29 6.18
CA VAL A 91 -6.31 -13.98 4.75
C VAL A 91 -7.78 -13.73 4.50
N VAL A 92 -8.10 -12.54 3.99
CA VAL A 92 -9.47 -12.14 3.70
C VAL A 92 -9.70 -11.92 2.21
N ASN A 93 -10.90 -12.17 1.73
CA ASN A 93 -11.39 -11.72 0.42
C ASN A 93 -12.01 -10.33 0.57
N LYS A 94 -11.22 -9.28 0.39
CA LYS A 94 -11.67 -7.91 0.57
C LYS A 94 -12.78 -7.54 -0.44
N PRO A 95 -13.92 -7.04 0.01
CA PRO A 95 -14.98 -6.58 -0.88
C PRO A 95 -14.59 -5.29 -1.62
N LYS A 96 -15.39 -4.92 -2.61
CA LYS A 96 -15.35 -3.63 -3.28
C LYS A 96 -15.79 -2.50 -2.35
N ASP A 97 -15.40 -1.26 -2.65
CA ASP A 97 -15.78 -0.04 -1.90
C ASP A 97 -15.23 0.03 -0.47
N MET A 98 -14.32 -0.85 -0.08
CA MET A 98 -13.68 -0.86 1.24
C MET A 98 -12.22 -0.42 1.13
N VAL A 99 -11.83 0.66 1.81
CA VAL A 99 -10.41 1.03 1.98
C VAL A 99 -9.75 0.11 3.01
N VAL A 100 -8.45 -0.15 2.84
CA VAL A 100 -7.73 -1.06 3.73
C VAL A 100 -7.51 -0.44 5.10
N HIS A 101 -7.12 0.82 5.17
CA HIS A 101 -6.80 1.50 6.44
C HIS A 101 -7.31 2.94 6.43
N PRO A 102 -7.59 3.52 7.61
CA PRO A 102 -8.08 4.87 7.75
C PRO A 102 -7.22 5.91 7.05
N SER A 103 -7.87 6.86 6.42
CA SER A 103 -7.23 7.97 5.71
C SER A 103 -8.16 9.18 5.70
N ALA A 104 -7.64 10.36 5.33
CA ALA A 104 -8.46 11.57 5.26
C ALA A 104 -9.72 11.35 4.40
N GLY A 105 -10.90 11.49 4.99
CA GLY A 105 -12.21 11.26 4.38
C GLY A 105 -12.74 9.81 4.48
N HIS A 106 -12.00 8.89 5.13
CA HIS A 106 -12.39 7.50 5.36
C HIS A 106 -11.79 7.04 6.70
N MET A 107 -12.37 7.44 7.82
CA MET A 107 -11.90 7.09 9.15
C MET A 107 -12.59 5.84 9.71
N GLU A 108 -13.74 5.50 9.15
CA GLU A 108 -14.64 4.41 9.54
C GLU A 108 -14.91 3.50 8.32
N GLY A 109 -15.47 2.32 8.55
CA GLY A 109 -15.83 1.36 7.50
C GLY A 109 -14.62 0.76 6.78
N THR A 110 -13.44 0.78 7.38
CA THR A 110 -12.22 0.27 6.75
C THR A 110 -11.97 -1.19 7.11
N LEU A 111 -11.13 -1.86 6.34
CA LEU A 111 -10.72 -3.22 6.68
C LEU A 111 -10.03 -3.26 8.06
N VAL A 112 -9.26 -2.23 8.43
CA VAL A 112 -8.64 -2.14 9.76
C VAL A 112 -9.68 -2.11 10.86
N ASN A 113 -10.78 -1.33 10.73
CA ASN A 113 -11.87 -1.33 11.72
C ASN A 113 -12.47 -2.73 11.89
N ALA A 114 -12.70 -3.45 10.77
CA ALA A 114 -13.26 -4.80 10.78
C ALA A 114 -12.29 -5.83 11.43
N VAL A 115 -11.00 -5.81 11.07
CA VAL A 115 -10.04 -6.77 11.64
C VAL A 115 -9.74 -6.47 13.10
N MET A 116 -9.81 -5.22 13.55
CA MET A 116 -9.72 -4.88 14.98
C MET A 116 -10.88 -5.45 15.78
N ALA A 117 -12.10 -5.41 15.24
CA ALA A 117 -13.26 -6.03 15.90
C ALA A 117 -13.14 -7.56 15.92
N HIS A 118 -12.66 -8.17 14.83
CA HIS A 118 -12.52 -9.62 14.70
C HIS A 118 -11.38 -10.21 15.55
N CYS A 119 -10.19 -9.60 15.49
CA CYS A 119 -8.99 -10.12 16.14
C CYS A 119 -8.80 -9.60 17.58
N GLY A 120 -9.47 -8.52 17.98
CA GLY A 120 -9.28 -7.87 19.27
C GLY A 120 -7.83 -7.42 19.48
N GLU A 121 -7.24 -7.87 20.60
CA GLU A 121 -5.84 -7.55 20.95
C GLU A 121 -4.81 -8.35 20.12
N HIS A 122 -5.24 -9.34 19.34
CA HIS A 122 -4.39 -10.20 18.51
C HIS A 122 -4.17 -9.58 17.13
N LEU A 123 -3.51 -8.42 17.09
CA LEU A 123 -3.06 -7.79 15.85
C LEU A 123 -1.65 -7.22 16.04
N SER A 124 -0.78 -7.45 15.03
CA SER A 124 0.54 -6.87 15.04
C SER A 124 0.51 -5.34 15.08
N GLY A 125 1.22 -4.76 16.03
CA GLY A 125 1.34 -3.31 16.25
C GLY A 125 2.46 -2.64 15.45
N ILE A 126 3.27 -3.36 14.68
CA ILE A 126 4.51 -2.84 14.05
C ILE A 126 4.31 -1.58 13.22
N ASN A 127 3.21 -1.46 12.47
CA ASN A 127 2.90 -0.27 11.68
C ASN A 127 2.12 0.81 12.45
N GLY A 128 2.08 0.68 13.76
CA GLY A 128 1.40 1.60 14.67
C GLY A 128 -0.11 1.52 14.58
N VAL A 129 -0.77 2.33 15.38
CA VAL A 129 -2.24 2.32 15.60
C VAL A 129 -3.06 2.51 14.32
N LEU A 130 -2.51 3.19 13.31
CA LEU A 130 -3.22 3.43 12.06
C LEU A 130 -3.30 2.23 11.11
N ARG A 131 -2.47 1.20 11.32
CA ARG A 131 -2.33 0.07 10.38
C ARG A 131 -2.00 -1.24 11.08
N PRO A 132 -2.67 -1.59 12.17
CA PRO A 132 -2.38 -2.82 12.87
C PRO A 132 -2.55 -4.00 11.92
N GLY A 133 -1.57 -4.90 11.91
CA GLY A 133 -1.57 -6.11 11.08
C GLY A 133 -1.40 -5.91 9.56
N ILE A 134 -1.36 -4.69 9.04
CA ILE A 134 -1.36 -4.44 7.59
C ILE A 134 0.06 -4.39 7.02
N VAL A 135 0.46 -5.41 6.27
CA VAL A 135 1.76 -5.50 5.57
C VAL A 135 1.70 -5.04 4.11
N HIS A 136 0.54 -5.17 3.46
CA HIS A 136 0.32 -4.70 2.09
C HIS A 136 -1.12 -4.19 1.91
N ARG A 137 -1.40 -3.64 0.73
CA ARG A 137 -2.72 -3.06 0.45
C ARG A 137 -3.13 -3.26 -1.00
N ILE A 138 -4.44 -3.28 -1.21
CA ILE A 138 -5.08 -3.12 -2.51
C ILE A 138 -5.97 -1.87 -2.49
N ASP A 139 -6.36 -1.35 -3.65
CA ASP A 139 -7.15 -0.12 -3.74
C ASP A 139 -8.59 -0.34 -3.23
N LYS A 140 -9.29 0.76 -2.91
CA LYS A 140 -10.67 0.76 -2.41
C LYS A 140 -11.59 -0.13 -3.25
N ASP A 141 -11.58 0.06 -4.57
CA ASP A 141 -12.45 -0.66 -5.51
C ASP A 141 -11.81 -1.94 -6.08
N THR A 142 -10.64 -2.33 -5.62
CA THR A 142 -10.03 -3.63 -5.92
C THR A 142 -10.50 -4.64 -4.90
N THR A 143 -11.01 -5.78 -5.39
CA THR A 143 -11.48 -6.91 -4.58
C THR A 143 -10.40 -7.99 -4.47
N GLY A 144 -10.58 -8.94 -3.55
CA GLY A 144 -9.80 -10.16 -3.51
C GLY A 144 -8.85 -10.32 -2.33
N ALA A 145 -7.93 -11.28 -2.45
CA ALA A 145 -7.10 -11.76 -1.35
C ALA A 145 -6.18 -10.69 -0.78
N LEU A 146 -6.23 -10.53 0.54
CA LEU A 146 -5.38 -9.63 1.30
C LEU A 146 -4.95 -10.29 2.61
N LEU A 147 -3.67 -10.15 2.95
CA LEU A 147 -3.02 -10.73 4.11
C LEU A 147 -2.96 -9.74 5.27
N ILE A 148 -3.31 -10.21 6.46
CA ILE A 148 -3.24 -9.50 7.73
C ILE A 148 -2.39 -10.31 8.71
N CYS A 149 -1.53 -9.65 9.47
CA CYS A 149 -0.67 -10.26 10.48
C CYS A 149 -1.28 -10.08 11.86
N LYS A 150 -1.45 -11.18 12.59
CA LYS A 150 -1.93 -11.18 13.98
C LYS A 150 -0.77 -10.98 14.94
N GLU A 151 0.41 -11.49 14.61
CA GLU A 151 1.62 -11.45 15.44
C GLU A 151 2.74 -10.61 14.82
N ASP A 152 3.55 -9.96 15.67
CA ASP A 152 4.69 -9.14 15.23
C ASP A 152 5.78 -9.94 14.52
N GLY A 153 5.99 -11.20 14.94
CA GLY A 153 6.89 -12.13 14.27
C GLY A 153 6.48 -12.40 12.83
N ALA A 154 5.19 -12.69 12.63
CA ALA A 154 4.59 -12.89 11.31
C ALA A 154 4.67 -11.64 10.44
N HIS A 155 4.45 -10.48 11.04
CA HIS A 155 4.53 -9.19 10.35
C HIS A 155 5.94 -8.92 9.79
N ARG A 156 6.98 -9.13 10.60
CA ARG A 156 8.38 -8.95 10.17
C ARG A 156 8.77 -9.89 9.04
N ASP A 157 8.44 -11.17 9.18
CA ASP A 157 8.74 -12.18 8.16
C ASP A 157 8.03 -11.87 6.83
N LEU A 158 6.71 -11.66 6.86
CA LEU A 158 5.92 -11.37 5.66
C LEU A 158 6.27 -10.02 5.01
N ALA A 159 6.70 -9.03 5.80
CA ALA A 159 7.23 -7.78 5.26
C ALA A 159 8.55 -7.99 4.52
N GLU A 160 9.43 -8.87 5.01
CA GLU A 160 10.67 -9.24 4.31
C GLU A 160 10.39 -10.04 3.05
N GLN A 161 9.46 -11.02 3.08
CA GLN A 161 9.02 -11.74 1.88
C GLN A 161 8.45 -10.79 0.81
N LEU A 162 7.72 -9.73 1.22
CA LEU A 162 7.24 -8.68 0.29
C LEU A 162 8.38 -7.86 -0.31
N LYS A 163 9.40 -7.56 0.46
CA LYS A 163 10.60 -6.82 0.06
C LYS A 163 11.47 -7.63 -0.88
N GLU A 164 11.61 -8.93 -0.65
CA GLU A 164 12.31 -9.90 -1.49
C GLU A 164 11.52 -10.30 -2.74
N HIS A 165 10.28 -9.82 -2.88
CA HIS A 165 9.36 -10.15 -3.97
C HIS A 165 9.02 -11.66 -4.08
N SER A 166 9.14 -12.40 -2.99
CA SER A 166 8.86 -13.84 -2.91
C SER A 166 7.37 -14.16 -2.77
N ILE A 167 6.55 -13.19 -2.35
CA ILE A 167 5.09 -13.35 -2.26
C ILE A 167 4.46 -13.33 -3.67
N LYS A 168 3.80 -14.43 -4.02
CA LYS A 168 3.06 -14.56 -5.28
C LYS A 168 1.78 -13.73 -5.23
N ARG A 169 1.63 -12.83 -6.18
CA ARG A 169 0.43 -11.98 -6.32
C ARG A 169 -0.03 -11.99 -7.77
N ARG A 170 -1.20 -12.59 -8.03
CA ARG A 170 -1.82 -12.59 -9.33
C ARG A 170 -3.18 -11.91 -9.27
N TYR A 171 -3.42 -11.08 -10.24
CA TYR A 171 -4.64 -10.31 -10.37
C TYR A 171 -5.36 -10.68 -11.66
N ARG A 172 -6.69 -10.56 -11.65
CA ARG A 172 -7.53 -10.56 -12.83
C ARG A 172 -7.97 -9.13 -13.12
N ALA A 173 -7.86 -8.73 -14.38
CA ALA A 173 -8.26 -7.39 -14.79
C ALA A 173 -8.95 -7.44 -16.16
N VAL A 174 -9.86 -6.50 -16.38
CA VAL A 174 -10.41 -6.25 -17.72
C VAL A 174 -9.99 -4.86 -18.15
N VAL A 175 -9.28 -4.78 -19.29
CA VAL A 175 -8.77 -3.54 -19.87
C VAL A 175 -9.55 -3.13 -21.10
N GLN A 176 -9.54 -1.83 -21.43
CA GLN A 176 -10.16 -1.26 -22.63
C GLN A 176 -9.36 -1.64 -23.89
N GLY A 177 -10.08 -1.96 -24.97
CA GLY A 177 -9.49 -2.32 -26.26
C GLY A 177 -8.82 -3.70 -26.27
N ASN A 178 -8.28 -4.06 -27.42
CA ASN A 178 -7.56 -5.32 -27.61
C ASN A 178 -6.05 -5.13 -27.47
N LEU A 179 -5.46 -5.79 -26.52
CA LEU A 179 -4.00 -5.97 -26.46
C LEU A 179 -3.57 -6.82 -27.67
N LYS A 180 -2.56 -6.36 -28.40
CA LYS A 180 -2.04 -7.09 -29.58
C LYS A 180 -1.28 -8.34 -29.18
N GLU A 181 -0.36 -8.18 -28.22
CA GLU A 181 0.50 -9.24 -27.73
C GLU A 181 -0.23 -10.09 -26.69
N ASP A 182 -0.01 -11.40 -26.70
CA ASP A 182 -0.62 -12.34 -25.76
C ASP A 182 -0.07 -12.19 -24.33
N GLU A 183 1.15 -11.72 -24.21
CA GLU A 183 1.80 -11.44 -22.94
C GLU A 183 2.78 -10.27 -23.06
N GLY A 184 3.10 -9.65 -21.96
CA GLY A 184 4.07 -8.56 -21.94
C GLY A 184 4.46 -8.15 -20.53
N THR A 185 5.47 -7.28 -20.47
CA THR A 185 6.00 -6.74 -19.23
C THR A 185 6.03 -5.22 -19.31
N VAL A 186 5.54 -4.56 -18.27
CA VAL A 186 5.69 -3.12 -18.08
C VAL A 186 6.65 -2.91 -16.91
N ASP A 187 7.84 -2.43 -17.24
CA ASP A 187 8.87 -2.01 -16.30
C ASP A 187 9.02 -0.50 -16.42
N ALA A 188 8.26 0.22 -15.58
CA ALA A 188 8.23 1.68 -15.66
C ALA A 188 7.97 2.29 -14.27
N PRO A 189 8.77 3.28 -13.83
CA PRO A 189 8.70 3.81 -12.49
C PRO A 189 7.39 4.53 -12.19
N VAL A 190 6.68 4.10 -11.13
CA VAL A 190 5.43 4.71 -10.68
C VAL A 190 5.68 5.65 -9.51
N GLY A 191 5.24 6.87 -9.64
CA GLY A 191 5.34 7.92 -8.63
C GLY A 191 4.10 8.81 -8.60
N ARG A 192 4.08 9.80 -7.71
CA ARG A 192 3.00 10.80 -7.67
C ARG A 192 2.98 11.58 -8.98
N HIS A 193 1.77 11.82 -9.51
CA HIS A 193 1.60 12.67 -10.68
C HIS A 193 2.12 14.08 -10.36
N PRO A 194 2.88 14.73 -11.25
CA PRO A 194 3.55 16.00 -10.95
C PRO A 194 2.60 17.16 -10.64
N ILE A 195 1.40 17.15 -11.21
CA ILE A 195 0.38 18.20 -11.06
C ILE A 195 -0.75 17.71 -10.15
N ASP A 196 -1.41 16.62 -10.51
CA ASP A 196 -2.55 16.06 -9.76
C ASP A 196 -2.07 15.09 -8.67
N ARG A 197 -1.90 15.58 -7.45
CA ARG A 197 -1.41 14.79 -6.32
C ARG A 197 -2.32 13.63 -5.89
N LYS A 198 -3.56 13.57 -6.37
CA LYS A 198 -4.48 12.44 -6.12
C LYS A 198 -4.19 11.25 -7.03
N LYS A 199 -3.45 11.46 -8.13
CA LYS A 199 -3.08 10.45 -9.11
C LYS A 199 -1.64 9.97 -8.95
N MET A 200 -1.40 8.77 -9.44
CA MET A 200 -0.08 8.24 -9.72
C MET A 200 0.18 8.36 -11.24
N ALA A 201 1.43 8.31 -11.65
CA ALA A 201 1.82 8.34 -13.06
C ALA A 201 3.16 7.62 -13.25
N ILE A 202 3.51 7.31 -14.49
CA ILE A 202 4.89 6.98 -14.83
C ILE A 202 5.74 8.20 -14.55
N ASN A 203 6.75 8.05 -13.68
CA ASN A 203 7.55 9.16 -13.18
C ASN A 203 9.02 8.75 -13.05
N HIS A 204 9.79 8.97 -14.10
CA HIS A 204 11.20 8.61 -14.17
C HIS A 204 12.13 9.41 -13.22
N LYS A 205 11.66 10.57 -12.70
CA LYS A 205 12.47 11.40 -11.78
C LYS A 205 12.39 10.95 -10.33
N ASN A 206 11.20 10.58 -9.87
CA ASN A 206 10.92 10.30 -8.45
C ASN A 206 10.07 9.03 -8.27
N GLY A 207 9.86 8.26 -9.32
CA GLY A 207 9.16 6.98 -9.26
C GLY A 207 10.06 5.89 -8.68
N LYS A 208 9.43 4.88 -8.08
CA LYS A 208 10.09 3.63 -7.73
C LYS A 208 9.87 2.67 -8.89
N GLU A 209 10.82 1.79 -9.16
CA GLU A 209 10.78 0.82 -10.26
C GLU A 209 9.84 -0.35 -9.93
N PRO A 210 8.64 -0.40 -10.47
CA PRO A 210 7.74 -1.52 -10.35
C PRO A 210 7.68 -2.31 -11.66
N VAL A 211 7.55 -3.62 -11.55
CA VAL A 211 7.38 -4.53 -12.67
C VAL A 211 6.01 -5.20 -12.62
N THR A 212 5.28 -5.12 -13.74
CA THR A 212 4.01 -5.81 -13.95
C THR A 212 4.08 -6.66 -15.21
N HIS A 213 3.92 -7.98 -15.07
CA HIS A 213 3.74 -8.87 -16.22
C HIS A 213 2.25 -9.07 -16.45
N TYR A 214 1.82 -9.07 -17.72
CA TYR A 214 0.46 -9.41 -18.07
C TYR A 214 0.41 -10.58 -19.05
N LYS A 215 -0.66 -11.35 -19.00
CA LYS A 215 -1.01 -12.40 -19.92
C LYS A 215 -2.48 -12.26 -20.31
N VAL A 216 -2.75 -12.28 -21.62
CA VAL A 216 -4.11 -12.26 -22.16
C VAL A 216 -4.76 -13.61 -21.91
N LEU A 217 -5.97 -13.57 -21.38
CA LEU A 217 -6.82 -14.75 -21.16
C LEU A 217 -7.91 -14.83 -22.21
N GLU A 218 -8.51 -13.67 -22.56
CA GLU A 218 -9.61 -13.61 -23.53
C GLU A 218 -9.71 -12.21 -24.16
N ARG A 219 -10.05 -12.10 -25.45
CA ARG A 219 -10.27 -10.84 -26.17
C ARG A 219 -11.73 -10.76 -26.61
N PHE A 220 -12.36 -9.56 -26.38
CA PHE A 220 -13.78 -9.34 -26.65
C PHE A 220 -14.02 -8.29 -27.76
N GLY A 221 -13.04 -7.96 -28.59
CA GLY A 221 -13.14 -6.94 -29.63
C GLY A 221 -12.93 -5.50 -29.11
N ASN A 222 -13.56 -5.11 -28.02
CA ASN A 222 -13.44 -3.77 -27.42
C ASN A 222 -12.84 -3.78 -26.00
N ALA A 223 -12.52 -4.96 -25.48
CA ALA A 223 -11.91 -5.17 -24.19
C ALA A 223 -11.04 -6.44 -24.18
N THR A 224 -10.13 -6.53 -23.22
CA THR A 224 -9.28 -7.72 -23.03
C THR A 224 -9.29 -8.13 -21.55
N TYR A 225 -9.55 -9.40 -21.30
CA TYR A 225 -9.41 -10.04 -19.97
C TYR A 225 -7.98 -10.53 -19.81
N ILE A 226 -7.32 -10.11 -18.74
CA ILE A 226 -5.90 -10.40 -18.50
C ILE A 226 -5.65 -10.92 -17.09
N GLU A 227 -4.58 -11.70 -16.95
CA GLU A 227 -3.91 -11.94 -15.69
C GLU A 227 -2.73 -10.97 -15.54
N CYS A 228 -2.58 -10.35 -14.38
CA CYS A 228 -1.38 -9.58 -14.05
C CYS A 228 -0.62 -10.26 -12.91
N ARG A 229 0.71 -10.44 -13.08
CA ARG A 229 1.63 -10.87 -12.04
C ARG A 229 2.50 -9.69 -11.62
N LEU A 230 2.56 -9.44 -10.32
CA LEU A 230 3.35 -8.35 -9.75
C LEU A 230 4.64 -8.86 -9.11
N GLU A 231 5.76 -8.21 -9.39
CA GLU A 231 6.98 -8.32 -8.59
C GLU A 231 6.93 -7.33 -7.41
N THR A 232 6.43 -6.14 -7.64
CA THR A 232 6.29 -5.08 -6.65
C THR A 232 4.83 -4.74 -6.40
N GLY A 233 4.52 -3.97 -5.35
CA GLY A 233 3.15 -3.54 -5.02
C GLY A 233 3.06 -2.03 -4.78
N ARG A 234 3.24 -1.20 -5.82
CA ARG A 234 3.08 0.26 -5.70
C ARG A 234 1.62 0.67 -5.82
N THR A 235 1.28 1.80 -5.20
CA THR A 235 -0.07 2.37 -5.29
C THR A 235 -0.50 2.53 -6.75
N HIS A 236 -1.68 1.99 -7.10
CA HIS A 236 -2.27 2.00 -8.44
C HIS A 236 -1.40 1.38 -9.54
N GLN A 237 -0.43 0.54 -9.22
CA GLN A 237 0.59 0.05 -10.16
C GLN A 237 -0.02 -0.54 -11.45
N ILE A 238 -0.88 -1.56 -11.37
CA ILE A 238 -1.52 -2.18 -12.54
C ILE A 238 -2.31 -1.13 -13.33
N ARG A 239 -3.05 -0.27 -12.65
CA ARG A 239 -3.89 0.76 -13.25
C ARG A 239 -3.07 1.74 -14.08
N VAL A 240 -1.96 2.24 -13.52
CA VAL A 240 -1.03 3.16 -14.19
C VAL A 240 -0.31 2.48 -15.35
N HIS A 241 0.19 1.25 -15.14
CA HIS A 241 0.90 0.50 -16.16
C HIS A 241 0.00 0.19 -17.37
N MET A 242 -1.21 -0.32 -17.15
CA MET A 242 -2.11 -0.61 -18.26
C MET A 242 -2.59 0.65 -18.96
N ALA A 243 -2.83 1.75 -18.22
CA ALA A 243 -3.14 3.04 -18.82
C ALA A 243 -1.98 3.60 -19.66
N SER A 244 -0.72 3.39 -19.27
CA SER A 244 0.45 3.82 -20.04
C SER A 244 0.62 3.07 -21.38
N LEU A 245 0.08 1.86 -21.47
CA LEU A 245 0.00 1.10 -22.73
C LEU A 245 -1.20 1.54 -23.62
N GLY A 246 -2.03 2.50 -23.16
CA GLY A 246 -3.26 2.90 -23.85
C GLY A 246 -4.45 1.98 -23.57
N HIS A 247 -4.33 1.06 -22.62
CA HIS A 247 -5.34 0.06 -22.24
C HIS A 247 -5.74 0.21 -20.77
N PRO A 248 -6.35 1.34 -20.31
CA PRO A 248 -6.77 1.50 -18.93
C PRO A 248 -7.82 0.45 -18.56
N LEU A 249 -7.97 0.15 -17.27
CA LEU A 249 -8.94 -0.82 -16.78
C LEU A 249 -10.37 -0.32 -17.03
N LEU A 250 -11.29 -1.23 -17.35
CA LEU A 250 -12.71 -0.92 -17.43
C LEU A 250 -13.22 -0.42 -16.07
N GLY A 251 -14.04 0.64 -16.08
CA GLY A 251 -14.59 1.26 -14.89
C GLY A 251 -13.61 2.15 -14.10
N ASP A 252 -12.35 2.23 -14.50
CA ASP A 252 -11.38 3.14 -13.87
C ASP A 252 -11.62 4.58 -14.28
N THR A 253 -12.26 5.36 -13.40
CA THR A 253 -12.56 6.78 -13.64
C THR A 253 -11.37 7.71 -13.43
N VAL A 254 -10.27 7.21 -12.87
CA VAL A 254 -9.05 8.00 -12.60
C VAL A 254 -8.10 7.98 -13.80
N TYR A 255 -7.90 6.81 -14.41
CA TYR A 255 -6.92 6.59 -15.49
C TYR A 255 -7.56 6.25 -16.82
N GLY A 256 -8.84 5.93 -16.84
CA GLY A 256 -9.58 5.57 -18.02
C GLY A 256 -10.61 6.63 -18.46
N SER A 257 -11.55 6.20 -19.28
CA SER A 257 -12.65 7.02 -19.77
C SER A 257 -13.71 7.27 -18.70
N SER A 258 -14.30 8.46 -18.69
CA SER A 258 -15.52 8.74 -17.91
C SER A 258 -16.74 7.96 -18.42
N LYS A 259 -16.69 7.45 -19.66
CA LYS A 259 -17.74 6.57 -20.21
C LYS A 259 -17.64 5.20 -19.54
N ASN A 260 -18.72 4.78 -18.91
CA ASN A 260 -18.82 3.52 -18.17
C ASN A 260 -20.05 2.73 -18.65
N PRO A 261 -20.00 2.16 -19.85
CA PRO A 261 -21.16 1.48 -20.47
C PRO A 261 -21.59 0.21 -19.72
N TYR A 262 -20.72 -0.30 -18.85
CA TYR A 262 -21.01 -1.49 -18.05
C TYR A 262 -21.49 -1.16 -16.65
N HIS A 263 -21.63 0.13 -16.30
CA HIS A 263 -22.06 0.62 -14.97
C HIS A 263 -21.23 0.08 -13.81
N LEU A 264 -19.91 -0.04 -14.01
CA LEU A 264 -18.99 -0.51 -12.99
C LEU A 264 -18.75 0.57 -11.92
N GLN A 265 -18.79 0.18 -10.66
CA GLN A 265 -18.28 1.01 -9.57
C GLN A 265 -16.76 0.79 -9.44
N GLY A 266 -15.95 1.69 -10.02
CA GLY A 266 -14.50 1.57 -10.00
C GLY A 266 -13.95 0.51 -10.96
N GLN A 267 -12.64 0.30 -10.91
CA GLN A 267 -11.88 -0.55 -11.82
C GLN A 267 -12.25 -2.04 -11.74
N ALA A 268 -12.31 -2.71 -12.88
CA ALA A 268 -12.41 -4.17 -12.97
C ALA A 268 -11.04 -4.78 -12.67
N LEU A 269 -10.72 -4.91 -11.39
CA LEU A 269 -9.46 -5.47 -10.86
C LEU A 269 -9.74 -6.33 -9.63
N HIS A 270 -9.16 -7.54 -9.61
CA HIS A 270 -9.36 -8.51 -8.55
C HIS A 270 -8.05 -9.20 -8.19
N ALA A 271 -7.66 -9.20 -6.92
CA ALA A 271 -6.52 -9.92 -6.38
C ALA A 271 -6.90 -11.41 -6.23
N MET A 272 -6.66 -12.17 -7.31
CA MET A 272 -7.13 -13.55 -7.45
C MET A 272 -6.33 -14.54 -6.62
N ILE A 273 -4.99 -14.45 -6.66
CA ILE A 273 -4.10 -15.41 -6.01
C ILE A 273 -3.10 -14.68 -5.12
N LEU A 274 -2.99 -15.18 -3.90
CA LEU A 274 -1.99 -14.77 -2.93
C LEU A 274 -1.26 -16.02 -2.40
N GLY A 275 0.05 -16.09 -2.61
CA GLY A 275 0.87 -17.19 -2.13
C GLY A 275 2.13 -16.69 -1.41
N PHE A 276 2.44 -17.31 -0.28
CA PHE A 276 3.56 -16.93 0.58
C PHE A 276 4.05 -18.14 1.39
N ARG A 277 5.21 -18.02 2.02
CA ARG A 277 5.65 -18.99 3.03
C ARG A 277 5.08 -18.60 4.39
N HIS A 278 4.48 -19.56 5.06
CA HIS A 278 3.91 -19.34 6.38
C HIS A 278 5.02 -18.98 7.39
N PRO A 279 4.90 -17.88 8.14
CA PRO A 279 5.99 -17.34 8.98
C PRO A 279 6.43 -18.26 10.12
N ALA A 280 5.55 -19.12 10.62
CA ALA A 280 5.87 -20.05 11.71
C ALA A 280 6.33 -21.41 11.20
N THR A 281 5.75 -21.94 10.12
CA THR A 281 6.03 -23.30 9.64
C THR A 281 7.02 -23.35 8.47
N GLY A 282 7.18 -22.24 7.73
CA GLY A 282 7.97 -22.16 6.50
C GLY A 282 7.31 -22.85 5.30
N GLU A 283 6.15 -23.46 5.47
CA GLU A 283 5.41 -24.13 4.39
C GLU A 283 4.85 -23.10 3.40
N TYR A 284 4.87 -23.44 2.10
CA TYR A 284 4.25 -22.62 1.09
C TYR A 284 2.72 -22.79 1.11
N MET A 285 2.02 -21.68 1.22
CA MET A 285 0.55 -21.63 1.17
C MET A 285 0.09 -20.74 0.03
N GLU A 286 -1.01 -21.11 -0.62
CA GLU A 286 -1.59 -20.35 -1.71
C GLU A 286 -3.11 -20.30 -1.57
N PHE A 287 -3.68 -19.09 -1.65
CA PHE A 287 -5.09 -18.83 -1.52
C PHE A 287 -5.64 -18.22 -2.79
N THR A 288 -6.80 -18.70 -3.21
CA THR A 288 -7.54 -18.17 -4.36
C THR A 288 -8.81 -17.51 -3.87
N ALA A 289 -8.94 -16.19 -4.08
CA ALA A 289 -10.20 -15.49 -3.88
C ALA A 289 -11.11 -15.72 -5.10
N PRO A 290 -12.38 -16.14 -4.92
CA PRO A 290 -13.29 -16.31 -6.03
C PRO A 290 -13.59 -14.98 -6.71
N LEU A 291 -13.81 -15.01 -8.03
CA LEU A 291 -14.26 -13.82 -8.76
C LEU A 291 -15.59 -13.33 -8.18
N PRO A 292 -15.71 -12.04 -7.87
CA PRO A 292 -16.97 -11.52 -7.37
C PRO A 292 -18.02 -11.45 -8.50
N GLU A 293 -19.28 -11.55 -8.14
CA GLU A 293 -20.42 -11.61 -9.06
C GLU A 293 -20.42 -10.51 -10.13
N TYR A 294 -20.05 -9.27 -9.73
CA TYR A 294 -19.99 -8.15 -10.69
C TYR A 294 -18.95 -8.39 -11.79
N PHE A 295 -17.86 -9.07 -11.46
CA PHE A 295 -16.79 -9.37 -12.41
C PHE A 295 -17.21 -10.49 -13.37
N GLU A 296 -17.85 -11.54 -12.85
CA GLU A 296 -18.41 -12.62 -13.67
C GLU A 296 -19.49 -12.08 -14.63
N LYS A 297 -20.43 -11.28 -14.14
CA LYS A 297 -21.45 -10.61 -14.98
C LYS A 297 -20.83 -9.69 -16.04
N LEU A 298 -19.71 -9.04 -15.74
CA LEU A 298 -18.98 -8.24 -16.72
C LEU A 298 -18.44 -9.14 -17.86
N LEU A 299 -17.76 -10.25 -17.50
CA LEU A 299 -17.23 -11.18 -18.49
C LEU A 299 -18.34 -11.79 -19.37
N GLU A 300 -19.48 -12.18 -18.79
CA GLU A 300 -20.63 -12.67 -19.53
C GLU A 300 -21.17 -11.62 -20.53
N LYS A 301 -21.23 -10.34 -20.13
CA LYS A 301 -21.67 -9.26 -21.03
C LYS A 301 -20.69 -9.01 -22.18
N LEU A 302 -19.40 -9.18 -21.94
CA LEU A 302 -18.35 -8.98 -22.94
C LEU A 302 -18.29 -10.10 -23.96
N ARG A 303 -18.74 -11.32 -23.61
CA ARG A 303 -18.81 -12.48 -24.48
C ARG A 303 -19.99 -12.49 -25.45
N LYS A 304 -20.99 -11.64 -25.19
CA LYS A 304 -22.19 -11.43 -26.06
C LYS A 304 -21.92 -10.39 -27.13
#